data_f5984b8f2649c4d01a184c464a517da6
#
_entry.id   f5984b8f2649c4d01a184c464a517da6
#
_cell.length_a   1.000
_cell.length_b   1.000
_cell.length_c   1.000
_cell.angle_alpha   90.00
_cell.angle_beta   90.00
_cell.angle_gamma   90.00
#
_symmetry.space_group_name_H-M   'P 1'
#
loop_
_entity.id
_entity.type
_entity.pdbx_description
1 polymer ?
#
loop_
_entity_poly.entity_id
_entity_poly.type
_entity_poly.pdbx_seq_one_letter_code
_entity_poly.pdbx_strand_id
1 'polypeptide(L)'
;MEYQTRVKLFVADAATEWISGAIVCLYDRDRISRDDHLGTDVTDVYGEATFRYTAEQFMDVDDRIGGSLPELYVMVYDSDGRCVLSTRATAAVNAAPDLLRVAIPRDLARQHKLI
;
A
#
# COMPACT_ATOMS: atom_id res chain seq x y z
N MET A 1 -11.98 6.47 15.15
CA MET A 1 -11.77 5.03 14.92
C MET A 1 -10.43 4.82 14.22
N GLU A 2 -9.69 3.85 14.69
CA GLU A 2 -8.42 3.47 14.10
C GLU A 2 -8.60 2.24 13.21
N TYR A 3 -7.97 2.28 12.04
CA TYR A 3 -7.92 1.16 11.11
C TYR A 3 -6.51 0.61 11.05
N GLN A 4 -6.39 -0.68 10.72
CA GLN A 4 -5.11 -1.31 10.47
C GLN A 4 -5.20 -2.09 9.16
N THR A 5 -4.21 -1.86 8.29
CA THR A 5 -4.06 -2.60 7.05
C THR A 5 -2.63 -3.13 6.96
N ARG A 6 -2.48 -4.42 6.71
CA ARG A 6 -1.19 -5.01 6.39
C ARG A 6 -1.06 -5.14 4.89
N VAL A 7 0.13 -4.90 4.39
CA VAL A 7 0.47 -5.07 2.98
C VAL A 7 1.47 -6.20 2.86
N LYS A 8 1.18 -7.20 2.02
CA LYS A 8 2.08 -8.33 1.78
C LYS A 8 2.60 -8.27 0.36
N LEU A 9 3.93 -8.20 0.24
CA LEU A 9 4.61 -8.20 -1.05
C LEU A 9 5.13 -9.61 -1.35
N PHE A 10 4.85 -10.11 -2.54
CA PHE A 10 5.32 -11.41 -2.98
C PHE A 10 5.66 -11.38 -4.47
N VAL A 11 6.45 -12.37 -4.89
CA VAL A 11 6.80 -12.50 -6.31
C VAL A 11 5.59 -13.05 -7.07
N ALA A 12 5.22 -12.42 -8.18
CA ALA A 12 3.97 -12.70 -8.88
C ALA A 12 3.82 -14.16 -9.33
N ASP A 13 4.92 -14.84 -9.67
CA ASP A 13 4.89 -16.25 -10.09
C ASP A 13 5.13 -17.24 -8.94
N ALA A 14 5.29 -16.75 -7.71
CA ALA A 14 5.58 -17.57 -6.54
C ALA A 14 4.99 -16.92 -5.27
N ALA A 15 3.73 -17.21 -4.98
CA ALA A 15 2.96 -16.54 -3.93
C ALA A 15 3.53 -16.72 -2.51
N THR A 16 4.43 -17.67 -2.31
CA THR A 16 5.12 -17.90 -1.02
C THR A 16 6.55 -17.36 -1.01
N GLU A 17 6.99 -16.74 -2.09
CA GLU A 17 8.29 -16.06 -2.14
C GLU A 17 8.07 -14.58 -1.80
N TRP A 18 8.32 -14.26 -0.54
CA TRP A 18 8.03 -12.95 0.01
C TRP A 18 9.17 -11.97 -0.22
N ILE A 19 8.82 -10.69 -0.32
CA ILE A 19 9.79 -9.63 -0.60
C ILE A 19 9.98 -8.79 0.66
N SER A 20 11.18 -8.87 1.26
CA SER A 20 11.55 -8.10 2.45
C SER A 20 12.41 -6.90 2.07
N GLY A 21 12.43 -5.89 2.93
CA GLY A 21 13.29 -4.73 2.77
C GLY A 21 12.80 -3.70 1.75
N ALA A 22 11.59 -3.85 1.23
CA ALA A 22 10.98 -2.88 0.33
C ALA A 22 10.27 -1.78 1.13
N ILE A 23 10.38 -0.55 0.66
CA ILE A 23 9.68 0.58 1.25
C ILE A 23 8.28 0.65 0.65
N VAL A 24 7.26 0.66 1.50
CA VAL A 24 5.86 0.71 1.10
C VAL A 24 5.21 1.96 1.66
N CYS A 25 4.57 2.74 0.80
CA CYS A 25 3.76 3.88 1.21
C CYS A 25 2.29 3.56 0.92
N LEU A 26 1.44 3.73 1.92
CA LEU A 26 -0.01 3.54 1.79
C LEU A 26 -0.68 4.88 1.57
N TYR A 27 -1.58 4.94 0.59
CA TYR A 27 -2.31 6.14 0.23
C TYR A 27 -3.82 5.89 0.12
N ASP A 28 -4.58 6.95 0.38
CA ASP A 28 -5.97 7.06 -0.04
C ASP A 28 -6.04 7.86 -1.33
N ARG A 29 -6.57 7.23 -2.37
CA ARG A 29 -6.73 7.88 -3.68
C ARG A 29 -7.86 8.88 -3.64
N ASP A 30 -7.57 10.15 -3.99
CA ASP A 30 -8.57 11.19 -4.12
C ASP A 30 -8.70 11.58 -5.60
N ARG A 31 -9.95 11.73 -6.06
CA ARG A 31 -10.22 12.07 -7.46
C ARG A 31 -10.26 13.56 -7.73
N ILE A 32 -10.33 14.37 -6.67
CA ILE A 32 -10.53 15.82 -6.76
C ILE A 32 -9.30 16.58 -6.27
N SER A 33 -8.64 16.07 -5.23
CA SER A 33 -7.48 16.71 -4.61
C SER A 33 -6.28 15.76 -4.59
N ARG A 34 -5.26 16.09 -3.79
CA ARG A 34 -4.10 15.22 -3.62
C ARG A 34 -4.49 13.96 -2.85
N ASP A 35 -3.86 12.85 -3.21
CA ASP A 35 -3.99 11.63 -2.46
C ASP A 35 -3.43 11.81 -1.05
N ASP A 36 -4.08 11.21 -0.07
CA ASP A 36 -3.65 11.30 1.32
C ASP A 36 -2.63 10.21 1.64
N HIS A 37 -1.47 10.61 2.15
CA HIS A 37 -0.45 9.69 2.62
C HIS A 37 -0.84 9.17 4.01
N LEU A 38 -1.09 7.88 4.12
CA LEU A 38 -1.53 7.25 5.36
C LEU A 38 -0.40 6.64 6.18
N GLY A 39 0.74 6.37 5.57
CA GLY A 39 1.90 5.87 6.28
C GLY A 39 2.97 5.31 5.35
N THR A 40 4.14 5.06 5.95
CA THR A 40 5.29 4.44 5.29
C THR A 40 5.85 3.37 6.21
N ASP A 41 6.15 2.20 5.66
CA ASP A 41 6.77 1.11 6.41
C ASP A 41 7.68 0.31 5.47
N VAL A 42 8.56 -0.48 6.06
CA VAL A 42 9.47 -1.36 5.32
C VAL A 42 9.04 -2.81 5.55
N THR A 43 8.98 -3.61 4.48
CA THR A 43 8.55 -4.99 4.63
C THR A 43 9.54 -5.82 5.45
N ASP A 44 9.01 -6.68 6.30
CA ASP A 44 9.76 -7.60 7.16
C ASP A 44 10.15 -8.88 6.40
N VAL A 45 10.68 -9.86 7.13
CA VAL A 45 11.10 -11.14 6.54
C VAL A 45 9.95 -11.95 5.93
N TYR A 46 8.71 -11.63 6.30
CA TYR A 46 7.52 -12.26 5.73
C TYR A 46 6.90 -11.43 4.61
N GLY A 47 7.58 -10.37 4.17
CA GLY A 47 7.09 -9.48 3.13
C GLY A 47 5.98 -8.56 3.58
N GLU A 48 5.81 -8.35 4.89
CA GLU A 48 4.71 -7.58 5.43
C GLU A 48 5.12 -6.19 5.91
N ALA A 49 4.31 -5.20 5.57
CA ALA A 49 4.33 -3.85 6.13
C ALA A 49 2.98 -3.60 6.80
N THR A 50 2.99 -2.92 7.94
CA THR A 50 1.78 -2.67 8.73
C THR A 50 1.52 -1.18 8.85
N PHE A 51 0.26 -0.80 8.62
CA PHE A 51 -0.16 0.59 8.64
C PHE A 51 -1.34 0.76 9.58
N ARG A 52 -1.26 1.79 10.42
CA ARG A 52 -2.37 2.21 11.28
C ARG A 52 -2.73 3.64 10.91
N TYR A 53 -4.01 3.87 10.69
CA TYR A 53 -4.50 5.18 10.25
C TYR A 53 -5.89 5.42 10.81
N THR A 54 -6.32 6.69 10.79
CA THR A 54 -7.60 7.09 11.34
C THR A 54 -8.47 7.69 10.23
N ALA A 55 -9.77 7.80 10.51
CA ALA A 55 -10.71 8.40 9.56
C ALA A 55 -10.32 9.84 9.20
N GLU A 56 -9.76 10.59 10.15
CA GLU A 56 -9.33 11.97 9.92
C GLU A 56 -8.24 12.09 8.86
N GLN A 57 -7.47 11.03 8.62
CA GLN A 57 -6.37 11.04 7.65
C GLN A 57 -6.85 10.89 6.21
N PHE A 58 -8.03 10.33 5.98
CA PHE A 58 -8.53 10.09 4.62
C PHE A 58 -9.89 10.70 4.32
N MET A 59 -10.60 11.20 5.32
CA MET A 59 -11.92 11.81 5.13
C MET A 59 -11.82 13.33 5.13
N ASP A 60 -12.42 13.98 4.15
CA ASP A 60 -12.75 15.39 4.24
C ASP A 60 -14.10 15.56 4.98
N VAL A 61 -14.59 16.79 5.09
CA VAL A 61 -15.81 17.09 5.85
C VAL A 61 -17.03 16.37 5.25
N ASP A 62 -17.13 16.33 3.93
CA ASP A 62 -18.27 15.72 3.24
C ASP A 62 -18.23 14.20 3.37
N ASP A 63 -17.04 13.60 3.27
CA ASP A 63 -16.84 12.15 3.44
C ASP A 63 -17.21 11.71 4.84
N ARG A 64 -16.86 12.49 5.87
CA ARG A 64 -17.19 12.18 7.26
C ARG A 64 -18.69 12.09 7.47
N ILE A 65 -19.46 12.97 6.85
CA ILE A 65 -20.92 12.96 6.92
C ILE A 65 -21.47 11.72 6.23
N GLY A 66 -20.87 11.32 5.10
CA GLY A 66 -21.27 10.16 4.33
C GLY A 66 -20.77 8.81 4.88
N GLY A 67 -19.85 8.82 5.86
CA GLY A 67 -19.27 7.61 6.42
C GLY A 67 -18.42 6.81 5.43
N SER A 68 -17.77 7.47 4.47
CA SER A 68 -16.98 6.83 3.44
C SER A 68 -15.75 6.13 4.00
N LEU A 69 -15.39 4.98 3.39
CA LEU A 69 -14.12 4.29 3.61
C LEU A 69 -13.10 4.74 2.56
N PRO A 70 -11.79 4.51 2.80
CA PRO A 70 -10.76 4.97 1.87
C PRO A 70 -10.72 4.20 0.56
N GLU A 71 -10.03 4.75 -0.42
CA GLU A 71 -9.63 4.07 -1.65
C GLU A 71 -8.13 3.77 -1.56
N LEU A 72 -7.78 2.61 -1.01
CA LEU A 72 -6.40 2.28 -0.67
C LEU A 72 -5.59 1.78 -1.87
N TYR A 73 -4.37 2.32 -1.98
CA TYR A 73 -3.36 1.79 -2.88
C TYR A 73 -1.98 1.95 -2.24
N VAL A 74 -0.99 1.29 -2.83
CA VAL A 74 0.39 1.40 -2.37
C VAL A 74 1.32 1.85 -3.48
N MET A 75 2.39 2.54 -3.06
CA MET A 75 3.59 2.78 -3.85
C MET A 75 4.71 1.97 -3.21
N VAL A 76 5.42 1.19 -4.01
CA VAL A 76 6.56 0.38 -3.54
C VAL A 76 7.84 0.98 -4.09
N TYR A 77 8.82 1.14 -3.19
CA TYR A 77 10.15 1.69 -3.53
C TYR A 77 11.24 0.72 -3.13
N ASP A 78 12.35 0.75 -3.86
CA ASP A 78 13.56 0.02 -3.48
C ASP A 78 14.35 0.79 -2.41
N SER A 79 15.47 0.22 -1.96
CA SER A 79 16.30 0.83 -0.92
C SER A 79 16.97 2.15 -1.37
N ASP A 80 17.05 2.39 -2.67
CA ASP A 80 17.57 3.65 -3.23
C ASP A 80 16.47 4.72 -3.38
N GLY A 81 15.24 4.39 -3.02
CA GLY A 81 14.10 5.30 -3.13
C GLY A 81 13.50 5.38 -4.52
N ARG A 82 13.84 4.45 -5.41
CA ARG A 82 13.26 4.39 -6.76
C ARG A 82 11.94 3.64 -6.72
N CYS A 83 10.94 4.17 -7.42
CA CYS A 83 9.63 3.55 -7.51
C CYS A 83 9.70 2.23 -8.27
N VAL A 84 9.24 1.16 -7.64
CA VAL A 84 9.14 -0.17 -8.23
C VAL A 84 7.81 -0.32 -8.95
N LEU A 85 6.71 -0.04 -8.25
CA LEU A 85 5.37 -0.08 -8.82
C LEU A 85 4.39 0.72 -7.98
N SER A 86 3.23 0.98 -8.58
CA SER A 86 2.09 1.62 -7.94
C SER A 86 0.83 0.81 -8.23
N THR A 87 -0.02 0.63 -7.22
CA THR A 87 -1.33 0.00 -7.41
C THR A 87 -2.46 1.01 -7.49
N ARG A 88 -2.14 2.29 -7.77
CA ARG A 88 -3.14 3.36 -7.79
C ARG A 88 -4.29 3.10 -8.76
N ALA A 89 -4.00 2.54 -9.93
CA ALA A 89 -5.02 2.25 -10.95
C ALA A 89 -6.04 1.20 -10.50
N THR A 90 -5.65 0.34 -9.57
CA THR A 90 -6.49 -0.74 -9.02
C THR A 90 -6.75 -0.57 -7.53
N ALA A 91 -6.83 0.68 -7.07
CA ALA A 91 -7.09 0.98 -5.66
C ALA A 91 -8.33 0.25 -5.14
N ALA A 92 -8.25 -0.21 -3.90
CA ALA A 92 -9.37 -0.86 -3.21
C ALA A 92 -10.40 0.22 -2.83
N VAL A 93 -11.48 0.31 -3.59
CA VAL A 93 -12.46 1.38 -3.49
C VAL A 93 -13.39 1.15 -2.29
N ASN A 94 -13.56 2.19 -1.49
CA ASN A 94 -14.47 2.21 -0.34
C ASN A 94 -14.27 1.00 0.58
N ALA A 95 -13.02 0.72 0.91
CA ALA A 95 -12.65 -0.43 1.72
C ALA A 95 -11.48 -0.10 2.66
N ALA A 96 -11.50 -0.72 3.82
CA ALA A 96 -10.38 -0.69 4.75
C ALA A 96 -10.01 -2.14 5.09
N PRO A 97 -9.43 -2.88 4.13
CA PRO A 97 -9.14 -4.29 4.32
C PRO A 97 -8.04 -4.51 5.36
N ASP A 98 -8.06 -5.67 6.02
CA ASP A 98 -7.02 -6.08 6.95
C ASP A 98 -5.71 -6.40 6.21
N LEU A 99 -5.81 -6.86 4.97
CA LEU A 99 -4.67 -7.30 4.18
C LEU A 99 -4.82 -6.87 2.72
N LEU A 100 -3.77 -6.24 2.19
CA LEU A 100 -3.60 -5.98 0.77
C LEU A 100 -2.44 -6.84 0.26
N ARG A 101 -2.71 -7.71 -0.71
CA ARG A 101 -1.69 -8.55 -1.34
C ARG A 101 -1.22 -7.86 -2.61
N VAL A 102 0.09 -7.70 -2.74
CA VAL A 102 0.69 -7.02 -3.90
C VAL A 102 1.71 -7.93 -4.55
N ALA A 103 1.43 -8.31 -5.79
CA ALA A 103 2.33 -9.15 -6.59
C ALA A 103 3.30 -8.28 -7.35
N ILE A 104 4.60 -8.58 -7.25
CA ILE A 104 5.66 -7.90 -8.00
C ILE A 104 6.25 -8.87 -9.00
N PRO A 105 6.26 -8.55 -10.30
CA PRO A 105 6.89 -9.41 -11.30
C PRO A 105 8.36 -9.68 -10.95
N ARG A 106 8.78 -10.93 -11.14
CA ARG A 106 10.13 -11.38 -10.77
C ARG A 106 11.24 -10.53 -11.39
N ASP A 107 11.13 -10.23 -12.65
CA ASP A 107 12.15 -9.43 -13.34
C ASP A 107 12.23 -8.02 -12.77
N LEU A 108 11.09 -7.44 -12.43
CA LEU A 108 11.04 -6.12 -11.81
C LEU A 108 11.67 -6.14 -10.41
N ALA A 109 11.36 -7.17 -9.62
CA ALA A 109 11.95 -7.34 -8.29
C ALA A 109 13.48 -7.49 -8.36
N ARG A 110 13.98 -8.25 -9.33
CA ARG A 110 15.42 -8.39 -9.57
C ARG A 110 16.06 -7.10 -10.02
N GLN A 111 15.42 -6.36 -10.92
CA GLN A 111 15.90 -5.07 -11.42
C GLN A 111 16.13 -4.08 -10.28
N HIS A 112 15.27 -4.12 -9.27
CA HIS A 112 15.35 -3.25 -8.09
C HIS A 112 16.08 -3.89 -6.91
N LYS A 113 16.68 -5.06 -7.10
CA LYS A 113 17.43 -5.81 -6.07
C LYS A 113 16.60 -6.12 -4.83
N LEU A 114 15.32 -6.38 -5.02
CA LEU A 114 14.43 -6.82 -3.94
C LEU A 114 14.49 -8.32 -3.72
N ILE A 115 15.00 -9.03 -4.69
CA ILE A 115 15.27 -10.48 -4.59
C ILE A 115 16.60 -10.82 -5.22
#